data_9bb09c09e84db264ff6118f423009494
#
_entry.id   9bb09c09e84db264ff6118f423009494
#
_cell.length_a   1.000
_cell.length_b   1.000
_cell.length_c   1.000
_cell.angle_alpha   90.00
_cell.angle_beta   90.00
_cell.angle_gamma   90.00
#
_symmetry.space_group_name_H-M   'P 1'
#
loop_
_entity.id
_entity.type
_entity.pdbx_description
1 polymer ?
#
loop_
_entity_poly.entity_id
_entity_poly.type
_entity_poly.pdbx_seq_one_letter_code
_entity_poly.pdbx_strand_id
1 'polypeptide(L)'
;MNQADTLLVIPSYRDGKRLIEFLPPLCAALIANAGQVRIQVVVDGSPESEQHWLAAKIAELRGDYPSLQPMQSYPQNRGKGHAIRTGWATAPQAAWLAFVDADGATPAAEVAALIAQAQAAQQPAVFMGVRTAATNKSVTRFWHRRIGSRVFNRWVQLWLGLKFTDTQCGLKIIPRAFYASSVWREAGFAFDLELLLRARAAGLPVIARPISWCERPGSSLSPTAMLALFAAAYRLRQNLPQPPTGP
;
A
#
# COMPACT_ATOMS: atom_id res chain seq x y z
N MET A 1 21.76 -7.63 -16.38
CA MET A 1 20.39 -8.11 -16.12
C MET A 1 19.52 -6.86 -16.02
N ASN A 2 18.52 -6.67 -16.92
CA ASN A 2 17.60 -5.55 -16.82
C ASN A 2 16.82 -5.68 -15.50
N GLN A 3 17.03 -4.76 -14.58
CA GLN A 3 16.26 -4.72 -13.35
C GLN A 3 14.79 -4.45 -13.71
N ALA A 4 13.89 -5.26 -13.17
CA ALA A 4 12.47 -5.16 -13.46
C ALA A 4 11.89 -3.82 -12.98
N ASP A 5 11.29 -3.05 -13.89
CA ASP A 5 10.69 -1.74 -13.63
C ASP A 5 9.54 -1.87 -12.61
N THR A 6 9.54 -1.02 -11.59
CA THR A 6 8.53 -0.97 -10.54
C THR A 6 7.79 0.37 -10.55
N LEU A 7 6.47 0.34 -10.53
CA LEU A 7 5.65 1.52 -10.26
C LEU A 7 5.19 1.51 -8.81
N LEU A 8 5.68 2.47 -8.02
CA LEU A 8 5.25 2.72 -6.64
C LEU A 8 4.18 3.81 -6.63
N VAL A 9 2.97 3.49 -6.19
CA VAL A 9 1.88 4.44 -6.02
C VAL A 9 1.76 4.87 -4.56
N ILE A 10 1.58 6.17 -4.33
CA ILE A 10 1.34 6.76 -3.02
C ILE A 10 -0.05 7.42 -3.04
N PRO A 11 -1.10 6.74 -2.56
CA PRO A 11 -2.42 7.33 -2.44
C PRO A 11 -2.44 8.34 -1.29
N SER A 12 -2.95 9.55 -1.53
CA SER A 12 -3.01 10.63 -0.54
C SER A 12 -4.40 11.23 -0.46
N TYR A 13 -4.90 11.45 0.76
CA TYR A 13 -6.13 12.17 1.03
C TYR A 13 -5.97 13.02 2.28
N ARG A 14 -6.00 14.36 2.12
CA ARG A 14 -5.81 15.34 3.22
C ARG A 14 -4.54 15.10 4.03
N ASP A 15 -3.50 14.68 3.35
CA ASP A 15 -2.23 14.27 3.97
C ASP A 15 -0.99 14.92 3.31
N GLY A 16 -1.21 16.05 2.65
CA GLY A 16 -0.19 16.68 1.81
C GLY A 16 1.09 17.06 2.55
N LYS A 17 1.00 17.54 3.79
CA LYS A 17 2.19 17.93 4.56
C LYS A 17 3.10 16.74 4.86
N ARG A 18 2.54 15.64 5.38
CA ARG A 18 3.31 14.42 5.70
C ARG A 18 3.88 13.79 4.43
N LEU A 19 3.11 13.82 3.34
CA LEU A 19 3.57 13.32 2.04
C LEU A 19 4.81 14.08 1.54
N ILE A 20 4.80 15.42 1.59
CA ILE A 20 5.94 16.23 1.13
C ILE A 20 7.18 16.00 2.02
N GLU A 21 7.01 15.78 3.32
CA GLU A 21 8.11 15.40 4.22
C GLU A 21 8.66 13.99 3.91
N PHE A 22 7.79 13.08 3.45
CA PHE A 22 8.14 11.68 3.16
C PHE A 22 8.82 11.50 1.80
N LEU A 23 8.44 12.28 0.78
CA LEU A 23 8.91 12.10 -0.59
C LEU A 23 10.45 12.18 -0.75
N PRO A 24 11.17 13.21 -0.23
CA PRO A 24 12.61 13.30 -0.42
C PRO A 24 13.39 12.10 0.15
N PRO A 25 13.19 11.69 1.42
CA PRO A 25 13.89 10.52 1.94
C PRO A 25 13.49 9.22 1.22
N LEU A 26 12.24 9.10 0.74
CA LEU A 26 11.81 7.95 -0.04
C LEU A 26 12.52 7.88 -1.40
N CYS A 27 12.57 8.98 -2.14
CA CYS A 27 13.26 9.06 -3.42
C CYS A 27 14.75 8.72 -3.27
N ALA A 28 15.42 9.31 -2.26
CA ALA A 28 16.82 9.04 -1.99
C ALA A 28 17.07 7.56 -1.64
N ALA A 29 16.23 6.95 -0.80
CA ALA A 29 16.37 5.54 -0.43
C ALA A 29 16.14 4.60 -1.62
N LEU A 30 15.20 4.90 -2.50
CA LEU A 30 14.93 4.11 -3.71
C LEU A 30 16.07 4.20 -4.71
N ILE A 31 16.64 5.39 -4.94
CA ILE A 31 17.81 5.57 -5.82
C ILE A 31 19.00 4.75 -5.31
N ALA A 32 19.22 4.74 -3.99
CA ALA A 32 20.38 4.06 -3.40
C ALA A 32 20.26 2.53 -3.34
N ASN A 33 19.03 1.98 -3.20
CA ASN A 33 18.84 0.59 -2.77
C ASN A 33 17.88 -0.24 -3.64
N ALA A 34 17.20 0.37 -4.60
CA ALA A 34 16.27 -0.32 -5.49
C ALA A 34 16.67 -0.09 -6.95
N GLY A 35 16.20 -0.95 -7.84
CA GLY A 35 16.37 -0.78 -9.27
C GLY A 35 15.52 0.34 -9.84
N GLN A 36 15.09 0.22 -11.09
CA GLN A 36 14.21 1.22 -11.70
C GLN A 36 12.87 1.29 -10.96
N VAL A 37 12.61 2.43 -10.31
CA VAL A 37 11.36 2.70 -9.60
C VAL A 37 10.81 4.04 -10.07
N ARG A 38 9.57 4.04 -10.55
CA ARG A 38 8.79 5.26 -10.81
C ARG A 38 7.83 5.47 -9.65
N ILE A 39 7.71 6.71 -9.18
CA ILE A 39 6.85 7.08 -8.05
C ILE A 39 5.68 7.91 -8.57
N GLN A 40 4.47 7.44 -8.34
CA GLN A 40 3.25 8.12 -8.73
C GLN A 40 2.42 8.50 -7.51
N VAL A 41 2.30 9.79 -7.25
CA VAL A 41 1.35 10.30 -6.24
C VAL A 41 -0.03 10.43 -6.86
N VAL A 42 -1.05 9.92 -6.14
CA VAL A 42 -2.46 10.06 -6.53
C VAL A 42 -3.24 10.67 -5.38
N VAL A 43 -3.78 11.89 -5.60
CA VAL A 43 -4.54 12.63 -4.60
C VAL A 43 -6.03 12.33 -4.76
N ASP A 44 -6.60 11.65 -3.77
CA ASP A 44 -7.96 11.09 -3.75
C ASP A 44 -8.99 12.11 -3.23
N GLY A 45 -9.26 13.17 -4.00
CA GLY A 45 -10.32 14.12 -3.69
C GLY A 45 -10.04 15.00 -2.46
N SER A 46 -8.79 15.37 -2.22
CA SER A 46 -8.42 16.42 -1.26
C SER A 46 -9.00 17.78 -1.69
N PRO A 47 -9.12 18.77 -0.78
CA PRO A 47 -9.51 20.13 -1.13
C PRO A 47 -8.66 20.69 -2.28
N GLU A 48 -9.25 21.48 -3.16
CA GLU A 48 -8.58 22.02 -4.35
C GLU A 48 -7.32 22.82 -4.01
N SER A 49 -7.36 23.61 -2.93
CA SER A 49 -6.21 24.34 -2.44
C SER A 49 -5.04 23.44 -2.06
N GLU A 50 -5.31 22.26 -1.46
CA GLU A 50 -4.28 21.28 -1.15
C GLU A 50 -3.76 20.61 -2.42
N GLN A 51 -4.63 20.32 -3.38
CA GLN A 51 -4.22 19.73 -4.66
C GLN A 51 -3.28 20.67 -5.43
N HIS A 52 -3.62 21.96 -5.54
CA HIS A 52 -2.76 22.95 -6.20
C HIS A 52 -1.42 23.11 -5.49
N TRP A 53 -1.43 23.22 -4.15
CA TRP A 53 -0.21 23.31 -3.36
C TRP A 53 0.69 22.07 -3.54
N LEU A 54 0.10 20.86 -3.47
CA LEU A 54 0.83 19.61 -3.68
C LEU A 54 1.41 19.50 -5.09
N ALA A 55 0.64 19.86 -6.12
CA ALA A 55 1.10 19.83 -7.50
C ALA A 55 2.34 20.68 -7.70
N ALA A 56 2.34 21.92 -7.13
CA ALA A 56 3.49 22.80 -7.19
C ALA A 56 4.71 22.22 -6.46
N LYS A 57 4.52 21.69 -5.25
CA LYS A 57 5.60 21.07 -4.47
C LYS A 57 6.18 19.81 -5.11
N ILE A 58 5.34 18.98 -5.70
CA ILE A 58 5.80 17.79 -6.44
C ILE A 58 6.53 18.19 -7.71
N ALA A 59 6.07 19.23 -8.43
CA ALA A 59 6.77 19.74 -9.60
C ALA A 59 8.17 20.27 -9.25
N GLU A 60 8.32 20.95 -8.11
CA GLU A 60 9.61 21.40 -7.58
C GLU A 60 10.53 20.18 -7.29
N LEU A 61 10.05 19.20 -6.53
CA LEU A 61 10.81 17.99 -6.18
C LEU A 61 11.24 17.16 -7.39
N ARG A 62 10.48 17.17 -8.48
CA ARG A 62 10.81 16.45 -9.71
C ARG A 62 12.09 16.95 -10.39
N GLY A 63 12.50 18.18 -10.13
CA GLY A 63 13.81 18.70 -10.57
C GLY A 63 14.97 17.88 -10.00
N ASP A 64 14.87 17.49 -8.73
CA ASP A 64 15.89 16.72 -8.02
C ASP A 64 15.69 15.20 -8.16
N TYR A 65 14.45 14.76 -8.34
CA TYR A 65 14.06 13.34 -8.37
C TYR A 65 13.29 12.98 -9.65
N PRO A 66 13.96 12.67 -10.77
CA PRO A 66 13.31 12.35 -12.06
C PRO A 66 12.40 11.10 -12.02
N SER A 67 12.58 10.22 -11.04
CA SER A 67 11.71 9.06 -10.80
C SER A 67 10.29 9.45 -10.33
N LEU A 68 10.13 10.63 -9.75
CA LEU A 68 8.85 11.17 -9.30
C LEU A 68 8.04 11.67 -10.51
N GLN A 69 6.87 11.08 -10.73
CA GLN A 69 6.00 11.41 -11.85
C GLN A 69 5.12 12.64 -11.54
N PRO A 70 4.55 13.32 -12.56
CA PRO A 70 3.53 14.33 -12.32
C PRO A 70 2.40 13.78 -11.46
N MET A 71 1.96 14.56 -10.47
CA MET A 71 0.86 14.19 -9.59
C MET A 71 -0.43 13.96 -10.38
N GLN A 72 -1.19 12.94 -9.99
CA GLN A 72 -2.57 12.76 -10.42
C GLN A 72 -3.53 13.18 -9.31
N SER A 73 -4.67 13.75 -9.69
CA SER A 73 -5.73 14.08 -8.76
C SER A 73 -7.10 14.05 -9.45
N TYR A 74 -8.15 13.92 -8.65
CA TYR A 74 -9.54 14.03 -9.07
C TYR A 74 -10.38 14.67 -7.95
N PRO A 75 -11.56 15.25 -8.27
CA PRO A 75 -12.24 16.15 -7.33
C PRO A 75 -12.96 15.43 -6.16
N GLN A 76 -13.28 14.15 -6.28
CA GLN A 76 -14.04 13.41 -5.28
C GLN A 76 -13.27 12.26 -4.69
N ASN A 77 -13.32 12.07 -3.37
CA ASN A 77 -12.75 10.91 -2.71
C ASN A 77 -13.46 9.63 -3.18
N ARG A 78 -12.69 8.69 -3.74
CA ARG A 78 -13.14 7.40 -4.24
C ARG A 78 -12.54 6.23 -3.48
N GLY A 79 -11.63 6.51 -2.56
CA GLY A 79 -11.01 5.56 -1.66
C GLY A 79 -9.63 5.08 -2.08
N LYS A 80 -8.87 4.61 -1.09
CA LYS A 80 -7.47 4.18 -1.22
C LYS A 80 -7.23 3.21 -2.38
N GLY A 81 -8.05 2.16 -2.49
CA GLY A 81 -7.92 1.15 -3.54
C GLY A 81 -8.18 1.72 -4.94
N HIS A 82 -9.10 2.68 -5.07
CA HIS A 82 -9.31 3.38 -6.34
C HIS A 82 -8.08 4.22 -6.71
N ALA A 83 -7.52 4.98 -5.78
CA ALA A 83 -6.33 5.79 -6.01
C ALA A 83 -5.12 4.93 -6.42
N ILE A 84 -4.91 3.80 -5.75
CA ILE A 84 -3.84 2.86 -6.11
C ILE A 84 -4.02 2.36 -7.55
N ARG A 85 -5.21 1.91 -7.93
CA ARG A 85 -5.48 1.42 -9.29
C ARG A 85 -5.36 2.51 -10.35
N THR A 86 -5.78 3.73 -10.04
CA THR A 86 -5.60 4.90 -10.92
C THR A 86 -4.11 5.13 -11.20
N GLY A 87 -3.28 5.13 -10.17
CA GLY A 87 -1.84 5.26 -10.33
C GLY A 87 -1.23 4.08 -11.11
N TRP A 88 -1.62 2.84 -10.83
CA TRP A 88 -1.09 1.67 -11.54
C TRP A 88 -1.42 1.64 -13.03
N ALA A 89 -2.50 2.29 -13.45
CA ALA A 89 -2.87 2.41 -14.85
C ALA A 89 -1.89 3.26 -15.68
N THR A 90 -1.07 4.13 -15.05
CA THR A 90 -0.14 5.02 -15.76
C THR A 90 1.08 4.31 -16.33
N ALA A 91 1.38 3.11 -15.88
CA ALA A 91 2.57 2.38 -16.31
C ALA A 91 2.23 0.93 -16.67
N PRO A 92 1.58 0.68 -17.81
CA PRO A 92 1.17 -0.66 -18.22
C PRO A 92 2.34 -1.63 -18.42
N GLN A 93 3.57 -1.13 -18.63
CA GLN A 93 4.77 -1.95 -18.84
C GLN A 93 5.53 -2.29 -17.55
N ALA A 94 5.18 -1.68 -16.40
CA ALA A 94 5.86 -1.98 -15.15
C ALA A 94 5.71 -3.48 -14.80
N ALA A 95 6.81 -4.14 -14.50
CA ALA A 95 6.79 -5.56 -14.11
C ALA A 95 6.21 -5.74 -12.70
N TRP A 96 6.49 -4.80 -11.81
CA TRP A 96 6.03 -4.77 -10.44
C TRP A 96 5.17 -3.55 -10.15
N LEU A 97 4.10 -3.77 -9.40
CA LEU A 97 3.19 -2.75 -8.91
C LEU A 97 3.29 -2.68 -7.40
N ALA A 98 3.61 -1.51 -6.87
CA ALA A 98 3.75 -1.29 -5.44
C ALA A 98 2.84 -0.15 -4.98
N PHE A 99 2.51 -0.14 -3.71
CA PHE A 99 1.96 1.03 -3.04
C PHE A 99 2.51 1.17 -1.62
N VAL A 100 2.54 2.40 -1.13
CA VAL A 100 2.85 2.73 0.26
C VAL A 100 1.97 3.88 0.74
N ASP A 101 1.57 3.88 2.02
CA ASP A 101 0.77 4.95 2.60
C ASP A 101 1.56 6.29 2.63
N ALA A 102 0.86 7.41 2.45
CA ALA A 102 1.43 8.75 2.31
C ALA A 102 2.00 9.34 3.61
N ASP A 103 1.65 8.78 4.77
CA ASP A 103 1.94 9.35 6.09
C ASP A 103 3.40 9.19 6.56
N GLY A 104 4.22 8.44 5.80
CA GLY A 104 5.61 8.15 6.15
C GLY A 104 5.77 7.30 7.42
N ALA A 105 4.71 6.60 7.85
CA ALA A 105 4.77 5.68 8.99
C ALA A 105 5.66 4.46 8.70
N THR A 106 5.75 4.07 7.43
CA THR A 106 6.73 3.09 6.96
C THR A 106 8.01 3.82 6.55
N PRO A 107 9.15 3.59 7.21
CA PRO A 107 10.42 4.24 6.86
C PRO A 107 10.83 4.00 5.41
N ALA A 108 11.38 5.01 4.76
CA ALA A 108 11.83 4.95 3.36
C ALA A 108 12.77 3.77 3.05
N ALA A 109 13.69 3.46 3.97
CA ALA A 109 14.60 2.33 3.84
C ALA A 109 13.89 0.98 3.79
N GLU A 110 12.78 0.80 4.55
CA GLU A 110 11.99 -0.43 4.53
C GLU A 110 11.23 -0.57 3.20
N VAL A 111 10.73 0.54 2.65
CA VAL A 111 10.08 0.56 1.32
C VAL A 111 11.08 0.12 0.25
N ALA A 112 12.25 0.76 0.21
CA ALA A 112 13.30 0.46 -0.76
C ALA A 112 13.78 -1.00 -0.64
N ALA A 113 14.00 -1.50 0.57
CA ALA A 113 14.46 -2.85 0.80
C ALA A 113 13.43 -3.92 0.39
N LEU A 114 12.11 -3.67 0.58
CA LEU A 114 11.07 -4.60 0.15
C LEU A 114 10.91 -4.59 -1.38
N ILE A 115 11.04 -3.42 -2.03
CA ILE A 115 11.03 -3.32 -3.50
C ILE A 115 12.25 -4.05 -4.09
N ALA A 116 13.45 -3.84 -3.56
CA ALA A 116 14.64 -4.54 -4.01
C ALA A 116 14.50 -6.07 -3.86
N GLN A 117 13.90 -6.53 -2.76
CA GLN A 117 13.60 -7.96 -2.56
C GLN A 117 12.64 -8.50 -3.63
N ALA A 118 11.59 -7.75 -3.97
CA ALA A 118 10.65 -8.14 -5.02
C ALA A 118 11.31 -8.18 -6.41
N GLN A 119 12.14 -7.18 -6.73
CA GLN A 119 12.87 -7.13 -8.00
C GLN A 119 13.89 -8.26 -8.16
N ALA A 120 14.46 -8.75 -7.06
CA ALA A 120 15.42 -9.87 -7.05
C ALA A 120 14.73 -11.25 -7.04
N ALA A 121 13.41 -11.31 -6.90
CA ALA A 121 12.69 -12.57 -6.79
C ALA A 121 12.69 -13.36 -8.11
N GLN A 122 13.04 -14.65 -8.02
CA GLN A 122 13.07 -15.56 -9.17
C GLN A 122 11.68 -16.07 -9.55
N GLN A 123 10.74 -16.05 -8.63
CA GLN A 123 9.37 -16.51 -8.81
C GLN A 123 8.39 -15.38 -8.46
N PRO A 124 7.26 -15.28 -9.18
CA PRO A 124 6.24 -14.30 -8.86
C PRO A 124 5.66 -14.55 -7.46
N ALA A 125 5.61 -13.50 -6.65
CA ALA A 125 5.04 -13.53 -5.31
C ALA A 125 4.46 -12.15 -4.95
N VAL A 126 3.56 -12.09 -3.98
CA VAL A 126 3.18 -10.85 -3.31
C VAL A 126 4.16 -10.60 -2.17
N PHE A 127 4.71 -9.40 -2.09
CA PHE A 127 5.54 -8.97 -0.98
C PHE A 127 4.77 -7.97 -0.13
N MET A 128 4.80 -8.12 1.19
CA MET A 128 4.11 -7.21 2.11
C MET A 128 4.94 -6.93 3.35
N GLY A 129 4.87 -5.68 3.83
CA GLY A 129 5.38 -5.33 5.15
C GLY A 129 4.46 -5.89 6.25
N VAL A 130 5.04 -6.27 7.38
CA VAL A 130 4.31 -6.62 8.61
C VAL A 130 4.88 -5.79 9.75
N ARG A 131 4.01 -5.03 10.42
CA ARG A 131 4.40 -4.17 11.54
C ARG A 131 4.68 -5.01 12.77
N THR A 132 5.93 -5.00 13.23
CA THR A 132 6.34 -5.74 14.42
C THR A 132 6.38 -4.84 15.66
N ALA A 133 5.91 -5.35 16.78
CA ALA A 133 5.93 -4.60 18.04
C ALA A 133 7.36 -4.36 18.59
N ALA A 134 8.33 -5.15 18.13
CA ALA A 134 9.72 -5.10 18.63
C ALA A 134 10.49 -3.84 18.19
N THR A 135 10.06 -3.17 17.12
CA THR A 135 10.74 -1.98 16.58
C THR A 135 10.16 -0.67 17.09
N ASN A 136 9.08 -0.70 17.86
CA ASN A 136 8.35 0.48 18.34
C ASN A 136 8.77 0.88 19.78
N LYS A 137 10.02 1.28 19.97
CA LYS A 137 10.50 1.78 21.28
C LYS A 137 10.04 3.21 21.64
N SER A 138 9.33 3.93 20.78
CA SER A 138 9.05 5.35 20.97
C SER A 138 7.60 5.81 20.74
N VAL A 139 6.61 4.90 20.64
CA VAL A 139 5.23 5.31 20.35
C VAL A 139 4.28 4.90 21.46
N THR A 140 3.77 5.90 22.19
CA THR A 140 2.56 5.79 23.02
C THR A 140 1.34 5.55 22.11
N ARG A 141 1.13 4.31 21.70
CA ARG A 141 -0.14 3.89 21.10
C ARG A 141 -1.23 3.98 22.14
N PHE A 142 -2.32 4.65 21.84
CA PHE A 142 -3.53 4.54 22.62
C PHE A 142 -3.94 3.07 22.69
N TRP A 143 -3.98 2.48 23.87
CA TRP A 143 -4.21 1.05 24.14
C TRP A 143 -5.47 0.48 23.46
N HIS A 144 -6.55 1.29 23.38
CA HIS A 144 -7.80 0.91 22.72
C HIS A 144 -7.66 0.68 21.21
N ARG A 145 -6.81 1.45 20.50
CA ARG A 145 -6.51 1.22 19.07
C ARG A 145 -5.75 -0.07 18.84
N ARG A 146 -4.85 -0.40 19.77
CA ARG A 146 -4.08 -1.64 19.71
C ARG A 146 -4.98 -2.87 19.89
N ILE A 147 -5.98 -2.78 20.76
CA ILE A 147 -6.98 -3.85 20.97
C ILE A 147 -7.88 -3.97 19.75
N GLY A 148 -8.46 -2.86 19.24
CA GLY A 148 -9.33 -2.88 18.06
C GLY A 148 -8.65 -3.47 16.82
N SER A 149 -7.39 -3.10 16.55
CA SER A 149 -6.61 -3.67 15.46
C SER A 149 -6.34 -5.18 15.63
N ARG A 150 -6.05 -5.64 16.87
CA ARG A 150 -5.85 -7.06 17.15
C ARG A 150 -7.13 -7.89 16.99
N VAL A 151 -8.24 -7.38 17.50
CA VAL A 151 -9.55 -8.01 17.35
C VAL A 151 -9.93 -8.11 15.87
N PHE A 152 -9.78 -7.02 15.12
CA PHE A 152 -10.03 -7.02 13.69
C PHE A 152 -9.15 -8.03 12.94
N ASN A 153 -7.84 -8.00 13.14
CA ASN A 153 -6.93 -8.94 12.47
C ASN A 153 -7.23 -10.40 12.86
N ARG A 154 -7.53 -10.68 14.14
CA ARG A 154 -7.92 -12.03 14.57
C ARG A 154 -9.23 -12.48 13.91
N TRP A 155 -10.22 -11.59 13.83
CA TRP A 155 -11.48 -11.87 13.16
C TRP A 155 -11.25 -12.13 11.66
N VAL A 156 -10.47 -11.29 10.98
CA VAL A 156 -10.11 -11.47 9.56
C VAL A 156 -9.39 -12.81 9.35
N GLN A 157 -8.45 -13.17 10.22
CA GLN A 157 -7.75 -14.45 10.15
C GLN A 157 -8.72 -15.62 10.22
N LEU A 158 -9.61 -15.62 11.21
CA LEU A 158 -10.58 -16.70 11.42
C LEU A 158 -11.65 -16.71 10.32
N TRP A 159 -12.18 -15.54 9.99
CA TRP A 159 -13.27 -15.42 9.03
C TRP A 159 -12.85 -15.65 7.59
N LEU A 160 -11.71 -15.09 7.17
CA LEU A 160 -11.21 -15.17 5.80
C LEU A 160 -10.14 -16.28 5.63
N GLY A 161 -9.71 -16.94 6.68
CA GLY A 161 -8.67 -17.97 6.64
C GLY A 161 -7.29 -17.43 6.21
N LEU A 162 -7.03 -16.14 6.43
CA LEU A 162 -5.72 -15.55 6.14
C LEU A 162 -4.76 -15.78 7.28
N LYS A 163 -3.58 -16.35 7.01
CA LYS A 163 -2.56 -16.65 8.03
C LYS A 163 -1.69 -15.46 8.45
N PHE A 164 -2.04 -14.23 8.01
CA PHE A 164 -1.22 -13.03 8.25
C PHE A 164 -1.71 -12.26 9.49
N THR A 165 -0.77 -11.80 10.31
CA THR A 165 -1.03 -11.05 11.55
C THR A 165 -1.32 -9.56 11.29
N ASP A 166 -0.93 -9.03 10.13
CA ASP A 166 -1.09 -7.63 9.75
C ASP A 166 -1.51 -7.50 8.27
N THR A 167 -2.80 -7.67 8.01
CA THR A 167 -3.35 -7.59 6.64
C THR A 167 -3.45 -6.16 6.12
N GLN A 168 -3.44 -5.16 7.00
CA GLN A 168 -3.66 -3.73 6.69
C GLN A 168 -2.36 -2.91 6.69
N CYS A 169 -1.20 -3.54 6.58
CA CYS A 169 0.05 -2.80 6.37
C CYS A 169 0.02 -2.12 5.01
N GLY A 170 0.25 -0.80 4.99
CA GLY A 170 0.17 0.03 3.80
C GLY A 170 1.35 -0.12 2.82
N LEU A 171 2.18 -1.14 2.95
CA LEU A 171 3.27 -1.44 2.00
C LEU A 171 3.06 -2.83 1.40
N LYS A 172 2.75 -2.87 0.10
CA LYS A 172 2.61 -4.12 -0.68
C LYS A 172 3.16 -3.96 -2.09
N ILE A 173 3.69 -5.06 -2.62
CA ILE A 173 4.24 -5.15 -3.97
C ILE A 173 3.71 -6.42 -4.60
N ILE A 174 3.22 -6.32 -5.83
CA ILE A 174 2.63 -7.44 -6.58
C ILE A 174 3.16 -7.51 -8.01
N PRO A 175 3.21 -8.68 -8.62
CA PRO A 175 3.49 -8.81 -10.04
C PRO A 175 2.38 -8.16 -10.88
N ARG A 176 2.74 -7.45 -11.93
CA ARG A 176 1.77 -6.89 -12.89
C ARG A 176 0.88 -7.97 -13.49
N ALA A 177 1.43 -9.12 -13.85
CA ALA A 177 0.68 -10.22 -14.42
C ALA A 177 -0.46 -10.68 -13.50
N PHE A 178 -0.22 -10.77 -12.19
CA PHE A 178 -1.25 -11.08 -11.20
C PHE A 178 -2.33 -10.00 -11.15
N TYR A 179 -1.92 -8.71 -11.19
CA TYR A 179 -2.89 -7.62 -11.22
C TYR A 179 -3.79 -7.70 -12.46
N ALA A 180 -3.20 -7.92 -13.64
CA ALA A 180 -3.90 -7.98 -14.91
C ALA A 180 -4.85 -9.19 -15.04
N SER A 181 -4.53 -10.31 -14.40
CA SER A 181 -5.36 -11.53 -14.41
C SER A 181 -6.56 -11.49 -13.46
N SER A 182 -6.69 -10.43 -12.66
CA SER A 182 -7.71 -10.31 -11.60
C SER A 182 -8.70 -9.17 -11.85
N VAL A 183 -9.96 -9.39 -11.43
CA VAL A 183 -10.98 -8.33 -11.45
C VAL A 183 -11.06 -7.69 -10.06
N TRP A 184 -10.65 -6.43 -9.95
CA TRP A 184 -10.58 -5.68 -8.69
C TRP A 184 -11.86 -4.89 -8.45
N ARG A 185 -12.46 -5.04 -7.26
CA ARG A 185 -13.76 -4.46 -6.92
C ARG A 185 -13.70 -3.46 -5.76
N GLU A 186 -12.83 -3.70 -4.78
CA GLU A 186 -12.77 -2.84 -3.59
C GLU A 186 -12.05 -1.52 -3.91
N ALA A 187 -12.74 -0.41 -3.63
CA ALA A 187 -12.21 0.92 -3.86
C ALA A 187 -11.56 1.53 -2.60
N GLY A 188 -11.97 1.10 -1.42
CA GLY A 188 -11.53 1.63 -0.13
C GLY A 188 -10.37 0.86 0.52
N PHE A 189 -10.33 0.88 1.84
CA PHE A 189 -9.31 0.19 2.65
C PHE A 189 -9.38 -1.33 2.56
N ALA A 190 -10.53 -1.89 2.14
CA ALA A 190 -10.66 -3.34 1.94
C ALA A 190 -9.86 -3.86 0.72
N PHE A 191 -9.32 -2.98 -0.11
CA PHE A 191 -8.42 -3.34 -1.21
C PHE A 191 -7.22 -4.17 -0.72
N ASP A 192 -6.69 -3.86 0.45
CA ASP A 192 -5.63 -4.63 1.09
C ASP A 192 -6.03 -6.09 1.34
N LEU A 193 -7.27 -6.33 1.79
CA LEU A 193 -7.81 -7.67 2.00
C LEU A 193 -8.12 -8.38 0.68
N GLU A 194 -8.73 -7.67 -0.28
CA GLU A 194 -9.02 -8.21 -1.60
C GLU A 194 -7.74 -8.73 -2.25
N LEU A 195 -6.66 -7.96 -2.19
CA LEU A 195 -5.35 -8.33 -2.74
C LEU A 195 -4.86 -9.66 -2.17
N LEU A 196 -4.86 -9.82 -0.86
CA LEU A 196 -4.39 -11.04 -0.20
C LEU A 196 -5.29 -12.26 -0.48
N LEU A 197 -6.61 -12.06 -0.54
CA LEU A 197 -7.55 -13.11 -0.87
C LEU A 197 -7.41 -13.58 -2.32
N ARG A 198 -7.21 -12.65 -3.26
CA ARG A 198 -6.95 -12.98 -4.67
C ARG A 198 -5.62 -13.68 -4.85
N ALA A 199 -4.55 -13.23 -4.16
CA ALA A 199 -3.27 -13.91 -4.19
C ALA A 199 -3.40 -15.36 -3.72
N ARG A 200 -4.13 -15.61 -2.63
CA ARG A 200 -4.42 -16.96 -2.15
C ARG A 200 -5.22 -17.78 -3.16
N ALA A 201 -6.27 -17.21 -3.75
CA ALA A 201 -7.09 -17.90 -4.75
C ALA A 201 -6.29 -18.26 -6.01
N ALA A 202 -5.31 -17.42 -6.38
CA ALA A 202 -4.40 -17.67 -7.50
C ALA A 202 -3.23 -18.61 -7.14
N GLY A 203 -3.14 -19.11 -5.90
CA GLY A 203 -1.99 -19.90 -5.44
C GLY A 203 -0.67 -19.12 -5.41
N LEU A 204 -0.74 -17.78 -5.45
CA LEU A 204 0.44 -16.93 -5.46
C LEU A 204 1.02 -16.80 -4.03
N PRO A 205 2.31 -17.12 -3.82
CA PRO A 205 2.94 -16.97 -2.53
C PRO A 205 2.87 -15.53 -2.01
N VAL A 206 2.69 -15.37 -0.69
CA VAL A 206 2.76 -14.07 -0.03
C VAL A 206 3.94 -14.10 0.93
N ILE A 207 4.93 -13.27 0.65
CA ILE A 207 6.17 -13.11 1.42
C ILE A 207 5.99 -11.91 2.35
N ALA A 208 5.82 -12.20 3.64
CA ALA A 208 5.68 -11.19 4.68
C ALA A 208 7.06 -10.86 5.28
N ARG A 209 7.43 -9.57 5.26
CA ARG A 209 8.68 -9.09 5.86
C ARG A 209 8.37 -8.22 7.07
N PRO A 210 8.93 -8.51 8.26
CA PRO A 210 8.90 -7.59 9.38
C PRO A 210 9.53 -6.25 9.02
N ILE A 211 8.81 -5.16 9.28
CA ILE A 211 9.28 -3.80 9.02
C ILE A 211 9.20 -2.94 10.28
N SER A 212 10.09 -1.96 10.37
CA SER A 212 9.96 -0.85 11.32
C SER A 212 8.74 -0.02 10.95
N TRP A 213 8.05 0.52 11.96
CA TRP A 213 6.89 1.36 11.75
C TRP A 213 6.78 2.42 12.84
N CYS A 214 6.61 3.67 12.43
CA CYS A 214 6.49 4.82 13.33
C CYS A 214 5.08 5.38 13.23
N GLU A 215 4.30 5.34 14.34
CA GLU A 215 2.98 5.98 14.36
C GLU A 215 3.12 7.48 14.16
N ARG A 216 2.43 8.01 13.14
CA ARG A 216 2.37 9.44 12.89
C ARG A 216 1.06 10.01 13.48
N PRO A 217 1.09 11.16 14.19
CA PRO A 217 -0.12 11.80 14.68
C PRO A 217 -1.08 12.11 13.54
N GLY A 218 -2.39 11.95 13.78
CA GLY A 218 -3.43 12.31 12.79
C GLY A 218 -3.85 11.20 11.82
N SER A 219 -3.19 10.04 11.77
CA SER A 219 -3.69 8.89 11.01
C SER A 219 -4.68 8.09 11.86
N SER A 220 -5.95 8.04 11.48
CA SER A 220 -6.93 7.16 12.12
C SER A 220 -8.03 6.75 11.14
N LEU A 221 -8.27 5.44 11.08
CA LEU A 221 -9.53 4.94 10.52
C LEU A 221 -10.67 5.42 11.42
N SER A 222 -11.65 6.12 10.83
CA SER A 222 -12.86 6.47 11.55
C SER A 222 -13.65 5.20 11.95
N PRO A 223 -14.49 5.25 12.98
CA PRO A 223 -15.36 4.11 13.32
C PRO A 223 -16.22 3.65 12.13
N THR A 224 -16.68 4.58 11.30
CA THR A 224 -17.44 4.29 10.09
C THR A 224 -16.60 3.56 9.03
N ALA A 225 -15.34 3.94 8.85
CA ALA A 225 -14.41 3.24 7.97
C ALA A 225 -14.10 1.82 8.47
N MET A 226 -14.03 1.63 9.78
CA MET A 226 -13.86 0.31 10.38
C MET A 226 -15.09 -0.58 10.10
N LEU A 227 -16.31 -0.09 10.29
CA LEU A 227 -17.54 -0.82 9.96
C LEU A 227 -17.61 -1.16 8.47
N ALA A 228 -17.26 -0.20 7.60
CA ALA A 228 -17.19 -0.44 6.16
C ALA A 228 -16.18 -1.55 5.80
N LEU A 229 -15.06 -1.62 6.52
CA LEU A 229 -14.05 -2.65 6.33
C LEU A 229 -14.56 -4.04 6.73
N PHE A 230 -15.32 -4.17 7.83
CA PHE A 230 -15.98 -5.43 8.21
C PHE A 230 -17.00 -5.87 7.16
N ALA A 231 -17.86 -4.95 6.69
CA ALA A 231 -18.86 -5.23 5.67
C ALA A 231 -18.19 -5.67 4.35
N ALA A 232 -17.09 -5.02 3.96
CA ALA A 232 -16.34 -5.40 2.78
C ALA A 232 -15.68 -6.78 2.92
N ALA A 233 -15.10 -7.09 4.09
CA ALA A 233 -14.54 -8.42 4.35
C ALA A 233 -15.60 -9.52 4.27
N TYR A 234 -16.82 -9.24 4.73
CA TYR A 234 -17.96 -10.16 4.59
C TYR A 234 -18.31 -10.40 3.11
N ARG A 235 -18.46 -9.33 2.31
CA ARG A 235 -18.71 -9.42 0.86
C ARG A 235 -17.61 -10.16 0.11
N LEU A 236 -16.36 -9.90 0.45
CA LEU A 236 -15.21 -10.55 -0.17
C LEU A 236 -15.23 -12.07 0.02
N ARG A 237 -15.62 -12.54 1.21
CA ARG A 237 -15.74 -14.00 1.46
C ARG A 237 -16.79 -14.65 0.57
N GLN A 238 -17.90 -13.97 0.29
CA GLN A 238 -18.99 -14.51 -0.53
C GLN A 238 -18.65 -14.51 -2.02
N ASN A 239 -17.88 -13.54 -2.48
CA ASN A 239 -17.67 -13.27 -3.90
C ASN A 239 -16.32 -13.76 -4.45
N LEU A 240 -15.41 -14.21 -3.61
CA LEU A 240 -14.12 -14.73 -4.06
C LEU A 240 -14.13 -16.26 -4.05
N PRO A 241 -13.51 -16.90 -5.06
CA PRO A 241 -13.35 -18.34 -5.08
C PRO A 241 -12.67 -18.81 -3.80
N GLN A 242 -13.21 -19.83 -3.16
CA GLN A 242 -12.52 -20.51 -2.07
C GLN A 242 -11.26 -21.17 -2.64
N PRO A 243 -10.15 -21.22 -1.87
CA PRO A 243 -8.99 -21.97 -2.30
C PRO A 243 -9.40 -23.41 -2.56
N PRO A 244 -8.79 -24.10 -3.54
CA PRO A 244 -9.00 -25.52 -3.69
C PRO A 244 -8.75 -26.17 -2.32
N THR A 245 -9.72 -26.93 -1.85
CA THR A 245 -9.55 -27.80 -0.67
C THR A 245 -8.50 -28.82 -1.07
N GLY A 246 -7.23 -28.54 -0.71
CA GLY A 246 -6.15 -29.50 -0.88
C GLY A 246 -6.41 -30.76 -0.05
N PRO A 247 -5.83 -31.86 -0.48
CA PRO A 247 -5.92 -33.11 0.28
C PRO A 247 -5.32 -32.99 1.66
#